data_6c9dc6f341a173c9f0a479fed32e6a69
#
_entry.id   6c9dc6f341a173c9f0a479fed32e6a69
#
_cell.length_a   1.000
_cell.length_b   1.000
_cell.length_c   1.000
_cell.angle_alpha   90.00
_cell.angle_beta   90.00
_cell.angle_gamma   90.00
#
_symmetry.space_group_name_H-M   'P 1'
#
loop_
_entity.id
_entity.type
_entity.pdbx_description
1 polymer ?
#
loop_
_entity_poly.entity_id
_entity_poly.type
_entity_poly.pdbx_seq_one_letter_code
_entity_poly.pdbx_strand_id
1 'polypeptide(L)'
;MPPESLQRWRRVPASAEMREYFGFSEMASAEDARTWFDGLFSRQPFESEAVTYFRTLRLEVGTLDEPMGGGYWFGDRGLVMLRGTQDEAAVHELAHAWWERQRASERDALMSVLRDLGTHPPPDYPRIAELAKVYCEGIKTQKDPNSPTGYWRGMLAEDNDHETFAGFCSGVMADARQMPPNLRRFYAGFLSD
;
A
#
# COMPACT_ATOMS: atom_id res chain seq x y z
N MET A 1 20.97 4.63 6.62
CA MET A 1 21.66 3.36 6.89
C MET A 1 20.66 2.25 6.64
N PRO A 2 20.99 1.20 5.87
CA PRO A 2 20.11 0.05 5.78
C PRO A 2 19.92 -0.49 7.20
N PRO A 3 18.72 -0.93 7.55
CA PRO A 3 18.51 -1.47 8.87
C PRO A 3 19.42 -2.70 9.02
N GLU A 4 20.28 -2.69 10.03
CA GLU A 4 21.16 -3.81 10.38
C GLU A 4 20.41 -5.16 10.53
N SER A 5 19.08 -5.11 10.52
CA SER A 5 18.17 -6.24 10.66
C SER A 5 18.22 -7.24 9.52
N LEU A 6 18.32 -6.80 8.25
CA LEU A 6 18.29 -7.74 7.11
C LEU A 6 19.49 -8.68 7.05
N GLN A 7 20.65 -8.29 7.57
CA GLN A 7 21.83 -9.14 7.62
C GLN A 7 21.71 -10.29 8.63
N ARG A 8 20.74 -10.18 9.57
CA ARG A 8 20.52 -11.18 10.63
C ARG A 8 19.35 -12.10 10.36
N TRP A 9 18.58 -11.85 9.31
CA TRP A 9 17.40 -12.66 9.01
C TRP A 9 17.78 -14.04 8.51
N ARG A 10 17.07 -15.04 9.03
CA ARG A 10 17.19 -16.40 8.54
C ARG A 10 16.55 -16.49 7.16
N ARG A 11 17.33 -16.84 6.17
CA ARG A 11 16.88 -17.09 4.80
C ARG A 11 16.36 -18.50 4.66
N VAL A 12 15.25 -18.62 3.96
CA VAL A 12 14.61 -19.89 3.61
C VAL A 12 14.37 -19.92 2.11
N PRO A 13 14.18 -21.12 1.49
CA PRO A 13 13.79 -21.20 0.09
C PRO A 13 12.55 -20.36 -0.18
N ALA A 14 12.56 -19.61 -1.28
CA ALA A 14 11.43 -18.77 -1.66
C ALA A 14 10.18 -19.61 -1.95
N SER A 15 9.00 -19.07 -1.63
CA SER A 15 7.71 -19.64 -2.04
C SER A 15 7.57 -19.70 -3.56
N ALA A 16 6.58 -20.43 -4.05
CA ALA A 16 6.27 -20.46 -5.48
C ALA A 16 5.95 -19.06 -6.01
N GLU A 17 5.18 -18.29 -5.24
CA GLU A 17 4.80 -16.92 -5.55
C GLU A 17 6.01 -15.98 -5.60
N MET A 18 6.90 -16.05 -4.60
CA MET A 18 8.13 -15.25 -4.59
C MET A 18 9.02 -15.51 -5.80
N ARG A 19 9.13 -16.77 -6.22
CA ARG A 19 9.88 -17.15 -7.42
C ARG A 19 9.22 -16.65 -8.70
N GLU A 20 7.90 -16.84 -8.80
CA GLU A 20 7.14 -16.49 -10.00
C GLU A 20 7.11 -14.99 -10.26
N TYR A 21 6.79 -14.19 -9.23
CA TYR A 21 6.55 -12.75 -9.38
C TYR A 21 7.79 -11.90 -9.22
N PHE A 22 8.73 -12.31 -8.37
CA PHE A 22 9.95 -11.53 -8.11
C PHE A 22 11.25 -12.19 -8.52
N GLY A 23 11.23 -13.48 -8.89
CA GLY A 23 12.43 -14.21 -9.29
C GLY A 23 13.38 -14.53 -8.15
N PHE A 24 12.97 -14.45 -6.89
CA PHE A 24 13.82 -14.76 -5.75
C PHE A 24 14.03 -16.27 -5.59
N SER A 25 15.23 -16.68 -5.23
CA SER A 25 15.55 -18.05 -4.80
C SER A 25 15.35 -18.26 -3.30
N GLU A 26 15.48 -17.19 -2.52
CA GLU A 26 15.36 -17.18 -1.07
C GLU A 26 14.52 -15.99 -0.60
N MET A 27 13.92 -16.13 0.58
CA MET A 27 13.15 -15.09 1.27
C MET A 27 13.42 -15.11 2.77
N ALA A 28 12.93 -14.11 3.50
CA ALA A 28 12.95 -14.13 4.97
C ALA A 28 12.18 -15.33 5.52
N SER A 29 12.62 -15.86 6.66
CA SER A 29 11.81 -16.85 7.38
C SER A 29 10.47 -16.24 7.80
N ALA A 30 9.43 -17.08 7.95
CA ALA A 30 8.12 -16.61 8.39
C ALA A 30 8.17 -15.91 9.76
N GLU A 31 9.06 -16.32 10.65
CA GLU A 31 9.28 -15.71 11.96
C GLU A 31 9.86 -14.29 11.81
N ASP A 32 10.90 -14.13 10.99
CA ASP A 32 11.52 -12.81 10.77
C ASP A 32 10.56 -11.87 10.04
N ALA A 33 9.84 -12.34 9.02
CA ALA A 33 8.82 -11.58 8.33
C ALA A 33 7.73 -11.10 9.30
N ARG A 34 7.23 -11.99 10.16
CA ARG A 34 6.23 -11.65 11.17
C ARG A 34 6.75 -10.60 12.16
N THR A 35 7.97 -10.77 12.65
CA THR A 35 8.61 -9.81 13.57
C THR A 35 8.72 -8.43 12.92
N TRP A 36 9.09 -8.37 11.66
CA TRP A 36 9.16 -7.11 10.93
C TRP A 36 7.78 -6.43 10.77
N PHE A 37 6.75 -7.21 10.40
CA PHE A 37 5.38 -6.70 10.30
C PHE A 37 4.82 -6.24 11.65
N ASP A 38 5.10 -6.94 12.75
CA ASP A 38 4.73 -6.47 14.10
C ASP A 38 5.40 -5.13 14.43
N GLY A 39 6.65 -4.95 14.02
CA GLY A 39 7.33 -3.67 14.08
C GLY A 39 6.65 -2.59 13.23
N LEU A 40 6.21 -2.93 12.00
CA LEU A 40 5.45 -2.02 11.14
C LEU A 40 4.14 -1.59 11.81
N PHE A 41 3.38 -2.53 12.37
CA PHE A 41 2.13 -2.24 13.07
C PHE A 41 2.31 -1.33 14.30
N SER A 42 3.50 -1.33 14.87
CA SER A 42 3.85 -0.42 15.97
C SER A 42 4.30 0.96 15.50
N ARG A 43 4.80 1.09 14.27
CA ARG A 43 5.28 2.36 13.69
C ARG A 43 4.20 3.12 12.93
N GLN A 44 3.25 2.41 12.33
CA GLN A 44 2.19 2.99 11.54
C GLN A 44 0.89 3.08 12.36
N PRO A 45 0.13 4.17 12.23
CA PRO A 45 -1.07 4.40 13.04
C PRO A 45 -2.28 3.61 12.53
N PHE A 46 -2.17 2.29 12.50
CA PHE A 46 -3.29 1.40 12.19
C PHE A 46 -4.23 1.23 13.38
N GLU A 47 -5.51 1.14 13.10
CA GLU A 47 -6.50 0.73 14.10
C GLU A 47 -6.30 -0.71 14.55
N SER A 48 -6.67 -1.01 15.79
CA SER A 48 -6.53 -2.35 16.38
C SER A 48 -7.30 -3.43 15.62
N GLU A 49 -8.42 -3.08 15.01
CA GLU A 49 -9.20 -3.97 14.15
C GLU A 49 -8.39 -4.38 12.92
N ALA A 50 -7.78 -3.41 12.25
CA ALA A 50 -6.96 -3.66 11.08
C ALA A 50 -5.74 -4.52 11.42
N VAL A 51 -5.03 -4.21 12.51
CA VAL A 51 -3.89 -5.01 12.98
C VAL A 51 -4.30 -6.45 13.27
N THR A 52 -5.44 -6.64 13.92
CA THR A 52 -5.99 -7.99 14.20
C THR A 52 -6.24 -8.77 12.92
N TYR A 53 -6.83 -8.12 11.92
CA TYR A 53 -7.04 -8.73 10.61
C TYR A 53 -5.71 -9.05 9.91
N PHE A 54 -4.76 -8.11 9.86
CA PHE A 54 -3.49 -8.32 9.17
C PHE A 54 -2.68 -9.47 9.77
N ARG A 55 -2.80 -9.72 11.07
CA ARG A 55 -2.18 -10.86 11.73
C ARG A 55 -2.73 -12.21 11.29
N THR A 56 -3.89 -12.25 10.64
CA THR A 56 -4.44 -13.48 10.04
C THR A 56 -3.89 -13.76 8.65
N LEU A 57 -3.26 -12.77 8.01
CA LEU A 57 -2.73 -12.91 6.66
C LEU A 57 -1.42 -13.68 6.65
N ARG A 58 -1.16 -14.34 5.52
CA ARG A 58 0.16 -14.86 5.18
C ARG A 58 1.04 -13.70 4.73
N LEU A 59 2.21 -13.55 5.36
CA LEU A 59 3.12 -12.44 5.13
C LEU A 59 4.47 -12.98 4.67
N GLU A 60 4.92 -12.55 3.50
CA GLU A 60 6.20 -12.95 2.92
C GLU A 60 7.03 -11.73 2.56
N VAL A 61 8.32 -11.76 2.88
CA VAL A 61 9.24 -10.66 2.61
C VAL A 61 10.48 -11.21 1.89
N GLY A 62 10.77 -10.64 0.72
CA GLY A 62 11.99 -10.90 0.00
C GLY A 62 13.21 -10.29 0.67
N THR A 63 14.36 -10.44 0.04
CA THR A 63 15.66 -10.07 0.60
C THR A 63 16.28 -8.83 -0.05
N LEU A 64 15.53 -8.12 -0.89
CA LEU A 64 16.02 -6.91 -1.54
C LEU A 64 15.91 -5.68 -0.62
N ASP A 65 16.99 -4.93 -0.59
CA ASP A 65 17.11 -3.64 0.11
C ASP A 65 17.12 -2.50 -0.92
N GLU A 66 16.17 -2.54 -1.87
CA GLU A 66 16.06 -1.54 -2.92
C GLU A 66 15.09 -0.42 -2.52
N PRO A 67 15.43 0.84 -2.84
CA PRO A 67 14.57 1.99 -2.54
C PRO A 67 13.23 1.98 -3.30
N MET A 68 13.11 1.20 -4.36
CA MET A 68 11.86 0.95 -5.08
C MET A 68 11.29 -0.41 -4.66
N GLY A 69 10.72 -0.44 -3.46
CA GLY A 69 9.99 -1.60 -2.99
C GLY A 69 8.79 -1.90 -3.91
N GLY A 70 8.49 -3.15 -4.03
CA GLY A 70 7.28 -3.63 -4.68
C GLY A 70 6.65 -4.68 -3.80
N GLY A 71 5.35 -4.84 -3.95
CA GLY A 71 4.57 -5.86 -3.26
C GLY A 71 3.49 -6.41 -4.17
N TYR A 72 2.78 -7.40 -3.65
CA TYR A 72 1.55 -7.93 -4.22
C TYR A 72 0.62 -8.35 -3.11
N TRP A 73 -0.64 -7.99 -3.26
CA TRP A 73 -1.74 -8.57 -2.52
C TRP A 73 -2.43 -9.65 -3.37
N PHE A 74 -2.53 -10.85 -2.81
CA PHE A 74 -3.24 -11.98 -3.41
C PHE A 74 -4.48 -12.28 -2.58
N GLY A 75 -5.61 -11.69 -2.93
CA GLY A 75 -6.86 -11.77 -2.17
C GLY A 75 -7.38 -13.20 -2.00
N ASP A 76 -7.29 -14.01 -3.04
CA ASP A 76 -7.71 -15.42 -3.06
C ASP A 76 -6.86 -16.30 -2.13
N ARG A 77 -5.67 -15.86 -1.75
CA ARG A 77 -4.72 -16.60 -0.90
C ARG A 77 -4.51 -15.98 0.48
N GLY A 78 -5.08 -14.79 0.71
CA GLY A 78 -4.81 -14.00 1.92
C GLY A 78 -3.32 -13.75 2.13
N LEU A 79 -2.59 -13.47 1.04
CA LEU A 79 -1.13 -13.31 1.04
C LEU A 79 -0.73 -11.88 0.70
N VAL A 80 0.05 -11.27 1.58
CA VAL A 80 0.84 -10.06 1.30
C VAL A 80 2.28 -10.46 1.07
N MET A 81 2.80 -10.10 -0.09
CA MET A 81 4.17 -10.40 -0.49
C MET A 81 4.93 -9.12 -0.82
N LEU A 82 6.10 -8.94 -0.24
CA LEU A 82 6.96 -7.77 -0.42
C LEU A 82 8.33 -8.17 -0.97
N ARG A 83 8.91 -7.33 -1.82
CA ARG A 83 10.29 -7.53 -2.29
C ARG A 83 11.33 -7.29 -1.19
N GLY A 84 11.02 -6.41 -0.24
CA GLY A 84 11.92 -6.03 0.84
C GLY A 84 11.19 -5.32 1.97
N THR A 85 11.94 -4.71 2.88
CA THR A 85 11.46 -4.09 4.13
C THR A 85 11.10 -2.62 3.99
N GLN A 86 10.29 -2.25 3.01
CA GLN A 86 9.85 -0.87 2.84
C GLN A 86 8.46 -0.68 3.42
N ASP A 87 8.35 0.21 4.41
CA ASP A 87 7.08 0.52 5.09
C ASP A 87 6.02 1.01 4.09
N GLU A 88 6.39 1.86 3.12
CA GLU A 88 5.44 2.38 2.11
C GLU A 88 4.83 1.26 1.26
N ALA A 89 5.65 0.32 0.78
CA ALA A 89 5.15 -0.83 0.01
C ALA A 89 4.24 -1.72 0.86
N ALA A 90 4.60 -1.96 2.12
CA ALA A 90 3.78 -2.77 3.02
C ALA A 90 2.44 -2.08 3.33
N VAL A 91 2.44 -0.78 3.62
CA VAL A 91 1.21 0.00 3.84
C VAL A 91 0.30 -0.07 2.61
N HIS A 92 0.87 0.01 1.42
CA HIS A 92 0.14 -0.10 0.16
C HIS A 92 -0.57 -1.46 0.02
N GLU A 93 0.15 -2.57 0.19
CA GLU A 93 -0.42 -3.91 0.05
C GLU A 93 -1.43 -4.25 1.16
N LEU A 94 -1.19 -3.79 2.38
CA LEU A 94 -2.15 -3.92 3.48
C LEU A 94 -3.43 -3.11 3.22
N ALA A 95 -3.31 -1.96 2.55
CA ALA A 95 -4.47 -1.18 2.15
C ALA A 95 -5.32 -1.92 1.09
N HIS A 96 -4.70 -2.62 0.12
CA HIS A 96 -5.44 -3.51 -0.79
C HIS A 96 -6.23 -4.57 -0.02
N ALA A 97 -5.56 -5.25 0.93
CA ALA A 97 -6.20 -6.28 1.76
C ALA A 97 -7.38 -5.73 2.57
N TRP A 98 -7.25 -4.50 3.08
CA TRP A 98 -8.33 -3.83 3.80
C TRP A 98 -9.47 -3.45 2.87
N TRP A 99 -9.18 -2.85 1.71
CA TRP A 99 -10.17 -2.37 0.75
C TRP A 99 -11.08 -3.49 0.24
N GLU A 100 -10.55 -4.69 0.02
CA GLU A 100 -11.36 -5.85 -0.39
C GLU A 100 -12.46 -6.23 0.62
N ARG A 101 -12.33 -5.83 1.88
CA ARG A 101 -13.37 -6.03 2.90
C ARG A 101 -14.52 -5.02 2.79
N GLN A 102 -14.32 -3.92 2.05
CA GLN A 102 -15.33 -2.90 1.87
C GLN A 102 -16.46 -3.40 0.97
N ARG A 103 -17.64 -2.82 1.14
CA ARG A 103 -18.78 -3.16 0.29
C ARG A 103 -18.60 -2.52 -1.10
N ALA A 104 -19.08 -3.20 -2.13
CA ALA A 104 -19.05 -2.66 -3.50
C ALA A 104 -19.70 -1.27 -3.62
N SER A 105 -20.69 -0.94 -2.77
CA SER A 105 -21.31 0.39 -2.72
C SER A 105 -20.36 1.53 -2.30
N GLU A 106 -19.26 1.23 -1.66
CA GLU A 106 -18.27 2.24 -1.26
C GLU A 106 -17.35 2.66 -2.42
N ARG A 107 -17.20 1.82 -3.42
CA ARG A 107 -16.33 2.08 -4.57
C ARG A 107 -16.69 3.36 -5.30
N ASP A 108 -17.93 3.51 -5.74
CA ASP A 108 -18.36 4.67 -6.52
C ASP A 108 -18.29 5.95 -5.68
N ALA A 109 -18.59 5.86 -4.39
CA ALA A 109 -18.48 6.98 -3.46
C ALA A 109 -17.01 7.41 -3.28
N LEU A 110 -16.08 6.48 -3.11
CA LEU A 110 -14.65 6.75 -3.04
C LEU A 110 -14.16 7.42 -4.33
N MET A 111 -14.46 6.83 -5.50
CA MET A 111 -14.02 7.36 -6.79
C MET A 111 -14.58 8.76 -7.07
N SER A 112 -15.80 9.05 -6.62
CA SER A 112 -16.36 10.40 -6.70
C SER A 112 -15.57 11.41 -5.86
N VAL A 113 -15.22 11.05 -4.61
CA VAL A 113 -14.39 11.90 -3.74
C VAL A 113 -13.00 12.12 -4.33
N LEU A 114 -12.38 11.09 -4.87
CA LEU A 114 -11.04 11.18 -5.46
C LEU A 114 -11.01 12.07 -6.70
N ARG A 115 -12.02 12.00 -7.56
CA ARG A 115 -12.16 12.91 -8.71
C ARG A 115 -12.37 14.36 -8.28
N ASP A 116 -13.17 14.59 -7.24
CA ASP A 116 -13.35 15.93 -6.69
C ASP A 116 -12.05 16.49 -6.10
N LEU A 117 -11.32 15.70 -5.34
CA LEU A 117 -10.00 16.10 -4.79
C LEU A 117 -9.00 16.45 -5.89
N GLY A 118 -9.04 15.76 -7.01
CA GLY A 118 -8.19 16.07 -8.17
C GLY A 118 -8.59 17.36 -8.88
N THR A 119 -9.86 17.70 -8.89
CA THR A 119 -10.39 18.93 -9.49
C THR A 119 -10.27 20.12 -8.54
N HIS A 120 -10.49 19.89 -7.25
CA HIS A 120 -10.49 20.88 -6.19
C HIS A 120 -9.55 20.44 -5.05
N PRO A 121 -8.23 20.50 -5.25
CA PRO A 121 -7.27 20.06 -4.25
C PRO A 121 -7.43 20.81 -2.92
N PRO A 122 -7.53 20.13 -1.77
CA PRO A 122 -7.75 20.77 -0.49
C PRO A 122 -6.46 21.47 0.00
N PRO A 123 -6.45 22.80 0.18
CA PRO A 123 -5.23 23.54 0.55
C PRO A 123 -4.72 23.17 1.95
N ASP A 124 -5.61 22.78 2.86
CA ASP A 124 -5.26 22.41 4.23
C ASP A 124 -4.63 21.00 4.33
N TYR A 125 -4.62 20.24 3.25
CA TYR A 125 -4.07 18.89 3.17
C TYR A 125 -3.08 18.77 2.00
N PRO A 126 -1.89 19.40 2.13
CA PRO A 126 -0.97 19.56 0.99
C PRO A 126 -0.49 18.24 0.41
N ARG A 127 -0.32 17.20 1.24
CA ARG A 127 0.09 15.89 0.73
C ARG A 127 -1.01 15.23 -0.12
N ILE A 128 -2.25 15.30 0.32
CA ILE A 128 -3.40 14.82 -0.45
C ILE A 128 -3.58 15.64 -1.73
N ALA A 129 -3.41 16.95 -1.66
CA ALA A 129 -3.48 17.82 -2.85
C ALA A 129 -2.41 17.45 -3.88
N GLU A 130 -1.18 17.18 -3.45
CA GLU A 130 -0.09 16.72 -4.31
C GLU A 130 -0.41 15.36 -4.95
N LEU A 131 -0.83 14.39 -4.16
CA LEU A 131 -1.20 13.06 -4.65
C LEU A 131 -2.38 13.14 -5.64
N ALA A 132 -3.45 13.86 -5.30
CA ALA A 132 -4.60 14.03 -6.17
C ALA A 132 -4.21 14.71 -7.49
N LYS A 133 -3.33 15.70 -7.46
CA LYS A 133 -2.80 16.34 -8.66
C LYS A 133 -2.03 15.34 -9.53
N VAL A 134 -1.13 14.55 -8.94
CA VAL A 134 -0.37 13.51 -9.66
C VAL A 134 -1.31 12.50 -10.31
N TYR A 135 -2.33 12.04 -9.59
CA TYR A 135 -3.32 11.10 -10.11
C TYR A 135 -4.17 11.70 -11.23
N CYS A 136 -4.59 12.96 -11.11
CA CYS A 136 -5.46 13.61 -12.11
C CYS A 136 -4.72 14.16 -13.33
N GLU A 137 -3.50 14.67 -13.18
CA GLU A 137 -2.68 15.09 -14.31
C GLU A 137 -2.27 13.91 -15.19
N GLY A 138 -2.19 12.72 -14.61
CA GLY A 138 -1.90 11.50 -15.33
C GLY A 138 -2.95 11.09 -16.33
N ILE A 139 -4.20 11.48 -16.15
CA ILE A 139 -5.26 11.29 -17.12
C ILE A 139 -4.96 12.04 -18.42
N LYS A 140 -4.19 13.11 -18.38
CA LYS A 140 -3.95 14.00 -19.52
C LYS A 140 -2.68 13.70 -20.34
N THR A 141 -1.73 12.95 -19.79
CA THR A 141 -0.41 12.77 -20.45
C THR A 141 0.15 11.36 -20.23
N GLN A 142 -0.36 10.38 -20.98
CA GLN A 142 0.31 9.06 -21.11
C GLN A 142 1.64 9.23 -21.85
N LYS A 143 2.70 9.64 -21.16
CA LYS A 143 4.00 9.82 -21.83
C LYS A 143 5.07 8.80 -21.47
N ASP A 144 4.91 7.98 -20.47
CA ASP A 144 5.81 6.85 -20.20
C ASP A 144 5.16 5.86 -19.25
N PRO A 145 4.65 4.71 -19.72
CA PRO A 145 4.07 3.68 -18.86
C PRO A 145 5.10 3.06 -17.90
N ASN A 146 6.41 3.23 -18.16
CA ASN A 146 7.47 2.67 -17.33
C ASN A 146 8.00 3.64 -16.27
N SER A 147 7.55 4.91 -16.27
CA SER A 147 7.91 5.82 -15.20
C SER A 147 7.09 5.56 -13.94
N PRO A 148 7.65 5.70 -12.72
CA PRO A 148 6.87 5.58 -11.47
C PRO A 148 5.64 6.50 -11.45
N THR A 149 5.77 7.69 -12.02
CA THR A 149 4.65 8.63 -12.20
C THR A 149 3.67 8.19 -13.28
N GLY A 150 4.11 7.46 -14.32
CA GLY A 150 3.25 6.92 -15.38
C GLY A 150 2.34 5.81 -14.89
N TYR A 151 2.84 4.93 -14.03
CA TYR A 151 2.06 3.85 -13.41
C TYR A 151 0.85 4.40 -12.63
N TRP A 152 1.09 5.32 -11.70
CA TRP A 152 0.03 5.92 -10.89
C TRP A 152 -0.99 6.71 -11.72
N ARG A 153 -0.57 7.30 -12.81
CA ARG A 153 -1.43 8.07 -13.73
C ARG A 153 -2.47 7.21 -14.44
N GLY A 154 -2.15 5.96 -14.76
CA GLY A 154 -3.11 5.02 -15.38
C GLY A 154 -4.23 4.61 -14.43
N MET A 155 -3.98 4.57 -13.12
CA MET A 155 -4.90 3.96 -12.16
C MET A 155 -6.24 4.70 -12.01
N LEU A 156 -6.25 6.03 -11.98
CA LEU A 156 -7.51 6.80 -11.97
C LEU A 156 -8.22 6.79 -13.31
N ALA A 157 -7.47 6.79 -14.42
CA ALA A 157 -8.04 6.73 -15.74
C ALA A 157 -8.78 5.40 -16.02
N GLU A 158 -8.31 4.32 -15.38
CA GLU A 158 -8.89 2.98 -15.48
C GLU A 158 -9.97 2.70 -14.40
N ASP A 159 -10.38 3.72 -13.62
CA ASP A 159 -11.29 3.57 -12.48
C ASP A 159 -10.81 2.50 -11.47
N ASN A 160 -9.50 2.42 -11.26
CA ASN A 160 -8.92 1.45 -10.35
C ASN A 160 -8.99 1.95 -8.90
N ASP A 161 -10.09 1.61 -8.23
CA ASP A 161 -10.34 1.98 -6.85
C ASP A 161 -9.35 1.34 -5.86
N HIS A 162 -8.92 0.12 -6.09
CA HIS A 162 -7.95 -0.58 -5.26
C HIS A 162 -6.60 0.14 -5.21
N GLU A 163 -6.02 0.41 -6.37
CA GLU A 163 -4.74 1.10 -6.46
C GLU A 163 -4.81 2.53 -5.94
N THR A 164 -5.93 3.21 -6.19
CA THR A 164 -6.11 4.56 -5.73
C THR A 164 -6.25 4.63 -4.22
N PHE A 165 -7.05 3.74 -3.62
CA PHE A 165 -7.18 3.62 -2.17
C PHE A 165 -5.83 3.32 -1.51
N ALA A 166 -5.10 2.33 -2.03
CA ALA A 166 -3.80 1.94 -1.52
C ALA A 166 -2.75 3.05 -1.69
N GLY A 167 -2.73 3.73 -2.84
CA GLY A 167 -1.80 4.81 -3.12
C GLY A 167 -1.98 6.03 -2.22
N PHE A 168 -3.22 6.45 -1.94
CA PHE A 168 -3.46 7.53 -0.97
C PHE A 168 -3.05 7.14 0.44
N CYS A 169 -3.34 5.91 0.86
CA CYS A 169 -2.93 5.39 2.17
C CYS A 169 -1.40 5.38 2.34
N SER A 170 -0.68 4.78 1.39
CA SER A 170 0.79 4.72 1.44
C SER A 170 1.43 6.10 1.31
N GLY A 171 0.85 6.98 0.51
CA GLY A 171 1.34 8.35 0.32
C GLY A 171 1.29 9.22 1.56
N VAL A 172 0.38 8.95 2.49
CA VAL A 172 0.33 9.60 3.82
C VAL A 172 0.90 8.72 4.93
N MET A 173 1.48 7.57 4.60
CA MET A 173 2.07 6.62 5.55
C MET A 173 1.11 6.29 6.69
N ALA A 174 -0.09 5.85 6.33
CA ALA A 174 -1.18 5.46 7.23
C ALA A 174 -1.63 6.56 8.24
N ASP A 175 -1.22 7.81 8.06
CA ASP A 175 -1.63 8.92 8.95
C ASP A 175 -2.94 9.55 8.48
N ALA A 176 -4.08 9.13 9.07
CA ALA A 176 -5.41 9.63 8.74
C ALA A 176 -5.57 11.15 8.93
N ARG A 177 -4.77 11.76 9.82
CA ARG A 177 -4.80 13.22 10.06
C ARG A 177 -4.36 14.03 8.84
N GLN A 178 -3.63 13.42 7.91
CA GLN A 178 -3.24 14.02 6.64
C GLN A 178 -4.32 13.91 5.56
N MET A 179 -5.46 13.32 5.87
CA MET A 179 -6.58 13.15 4.95
C MET A 179 -7.74 14.10 5.29
N PRO A 180 -8.38 14.74 4.29
CA PRO A 180 -9.61 15.52 4.55
C PRO A 180 -10.74 14.58 5.00
N PRO A 181 -11.73 15.10 5.78
CA PRO A 181 -12.76 14.26 6.38
C PRO A 181 -13.59 13.42 5.40
N ASN A 182 -13.83 13.94 4.19
CA ASN A 182 -14.56 13.24 3.14
C ASN A 182 -13.81 12.02 2.57
N LEU A 183 -12.47 12.05 2.59
CA LEU A 183 -11.63 10.93 2.21
C LEU A 183 -11.38 9.99 3.40
N ARG A 184 -11.09 10.55 4.58
CA ARG A 184 -10.77 9.80 5.82
C ARG A 184 -11.82 8.76 6.17
N ARG A 185 -13.10 9.04 5.95
CA ARG A 185 -14.21 8.13 6.26
C ARG A 185 -14.08 6.73 5.63
N PHE A 186 -13.41 6.63 4.47
CA PHE A 186 -13.20 5.33 3.80
C PHE A 186 -12.11 4.50 4.46
N TYR A 187 -11.32 5.12 5.32
CA TYR A 187 -10.24 4.47 6.08
C TYR A 187 -10.64 4.19 7.54
N ALA A 188 -11.91 4.36 7.89
CA ALA A 188 -12.42 4.06 9.22
C ALA A 188 -12.21 2.57 9.58
N GLY A 189 -11.76 2.31 10.80
CA GLY A 189 -11.38 0.97 11.26
C GLY A 189 -10.03 0.47 10.74
N PHE A 190 -9.45 1.18 9.76
CA PHE A 190 -8.14 0.87 9.19
C PHE A 190 -7.05 1.76 9.77
N LEU A 191 -7.25 3.07 9.73
CA LEU A 191 -6.29 4.06 10.22
C LEU A 191 -6.84 4.73 11.48
N SER A 192 -5.97 4.92 12.49
CA SER A 192 -6.31 5.68 13.68
C SER A 192 -6.29 7.18 13.40
N ASP A 193 -7.14 7.91 14.13
CA ASP A 193 -7.22 9.38 14.10
C ASP A 193 -5.99 10.07 14.76
#